data_f966608038364d8865cfa510c6d1e1f2
#
_entry.id   f966608038364d8865cfa510c6d1e1f2
#
_cell.length_a   1.000
_cell.length_b   1.000
_cell.length_c   1.000
_cell.angle_alpha   90.00
_cell.angle_beta   90.00
_cell.angle_gamma   90.00
#
_symmetry.space_group_name_H-M   'P 1'
#
loop_
_entity.id
_entity.type
_entity.pdbx_description
1 polymer ?
#
loop_
_entity_poly.entity_id
_entity_poly.type
_entity_poly.pdbx_seq_one_letter_code
_entity_poly.pdbx_strand_id
1 'polypeptide(L)'
;MFKYIKNQLINLVNKNNQPKEFGEYFNNVYHTPKDIHKDIIKNIQYWLNEEEPRCKQVKFKVAEPVYGTDGCILKVDIKVYIKDAHTGTIEFELHDNAGFSNHEHYSILKFAQDEYVISTYNECYKAEDILDKMEDACHRISKKVSNHIDVVDDLYKTIK
;
A
#
# COMPACT_ATOMS: atom_id res chain seq x y z
N MET A 1 -15.93 -5.66 5.30
CA MET A 1 -15.01 -5.36 6.42
C MET A 1 -14.17 -4.11 6.17
N PHE A 2 -13.62 -3.97 4.98
CA PHE A 2 -12.81 -2.80 4.62
C PHE A 2 -13.58 -1.47 4.67
N LYS A 3 -14.81 -1.44 4.13
CA LYS A 3 -15.69 -0.25 4.19
C LYS A 3 -16.02 0.19 5.61
N TYR A 4 -16.16 -0.76 6.53
CA TYR A 4 -16.45 -0.45 7.93
C TYR A 4 -15.27 0.25 8.62
N ILE A 5 -14.08 -0.29 8.46
CA ILE A 5 -12.84 0.32 9.01
C ILE A 5 -12.62 1.71 8.39
N LYS A 6 -12.80 1.83 7.08
CA LYS A 6 -12.72 3.09 6.35
C LYS A 6 -13.66 4.14 6.95
N ASN A 7 -14.92 3.80 7.16
CA ASN A 7 -15.92 4.72 7.72
C ASN A 7 -15.57 5.16 9.16
N GLN A 8 -15.05 4.26 9.97
CA GLN A 8 -14.61 4.61 11.33
C GLN A 8 -13.42 5.57 11.32
N LEU A 9 -12.44 5.34 10.45
CA LEU A 9 -11.28 6.22 10.30
C LEU A 9 -11.69 7.60 9.79
N ILE A 10 -12.60 7.67 8.82
CA ILE A 10 -13.17 8.92 8.31
C ILE A 10 -13.84 9.71 9.44
N ASN A 11 -14.65 9.06 10.25
CA ASN A 11 -15.35 9.70 11.37
C ASN A 11 -14.38 10.25 12.40
N LEU A 12 -13.28 9.56 12.69
CA LEU A 12 -12.24 10.03 13.60
C LEU A 12 -11.52 11.27 13.07
N VAL A 13 -11.21 11.30 11.78
CA VAL A 13 -10.53 12.42 11.14
C VAL A 13 -11.45 13.62 11.00
N ASN A 14 -12.71 13.41 10.63
CA ASN A 14 -13.69 14.49 10.45
C ASN A 14 -14.04 15.23 11.75
N LYS A 15 -13.87 14.62 12.92
CA LYS A 15 -14.10 15.27 14.20
C LYS A 15 -13.16 16.46 14.45
N ASN A 16 -12.02 16.50 13.81
CA ASN A 16 -11.01 17.53 14.00
C ASN A 16 -11.05 18.68 12.97
N ASN A 17 -11.83 18.57 11.92
CA ASN A 17 -12.23 19.58 10.90
C ASN A 17 -11.19 20.61 10.45
N GLN A 18 -9.88 20.40 10.67
CA GLN A 18 -8.83 21.34 10.30
C GLN A 18 -7.84 20.67 9.36
N PRO A 19 -7.44 21.32 8.25
CA PRO A 19 -6.33 20.81 7.46
C PRO A 19 -5.08 20.83 8.32
N LYS A 20 -4.59 19.64 8.65
CA LYS A 20 -3.32 19.43 9.34
C LYS A 20 -2.21 19.25 8.32
N GLU A 21 -0.97 19.34 8.77
CA GLU A 21 0.15 18.97 7.93
C GLU A 21 -0.02 17.55 7.39
N PHE A 22 0.47 17.32 6.19
CA PHE A 22 0.27 16.05 5.48
C PHE A 22 0.62 14.81 6.32
N GLY A 23 1.76 14.86 7.05
CA GLY A 23 2.18 13.76 7.91
C GLY A 23 1.19 13.48 9.04
N GLU A 24 0.58 14.51 9.62
CA GLU A 24 -0.45 14.35 10.65
C GLU A 24 -1.72 13.71 10.09
N TYR A 25 -2.13 14.08 8.88
CA TYR A 25 -3.26 13.44 8.21
C TYR A 25 -3.05 11.96 8.02
N PHE A 26 -1.87 11.61 7.55
CA PHE A 26 -1.54 10.21 7.31
C PHE A 26 -1.52 9.42 8.61
N ASN A 27 -0.95 9.98 9.68
CA ASN A 27 -0.92 9.37 11.00
C ASN A 27 -2.32 9.20 11.62
N ASN A 28 -3.29 10.04 11.24
CA ASN A 28 -4.68 9.86 11.67
C ASN A 28 -5.38 8.70 10.96
N VAL A 29 -4.92 8.33 9.76
CA VAL A 29 -5.45 7.19 9.00
C VAL A 29 -4.79 5.89 9.48
N TYR A 30 -3.48 5.92 9.65
CA TYR A 30 -2.70 4.77 10.07
C TYR A 30 -1.88 5.13 11.32
N HIS A 31 -2.17 4.48 12.44
CA HIS A 31 -1.50 4.78 13.70
C HIS A 31 -0.09 4.19 13.78
N THR A 32 0.16 3.07 13.09
CA THR A 32 1.45 2.39 13.10
C THR A 32 1.80 1.88 11.71
N PRO A 33 3.08 1.63 11.42
CA PRO A 33 3.47 0.96 10.18
C PRO A 33 2.83 -0.41 9.98
N LYS A 34 2.52 -1.09 11.08
CA LYS A 34 1.80 -2.38 11.04
C LYS A 34 0.40 -2.23 10.46
N ASP A 35 -0.27 -1.12 10.73
CA ASP A 35 -1.60 -0.85 10.17
C ASP A 35 -1.53 -0.68 8.66
N ILE A 36 -0.48 -0.03 8.17
CA ILE A 36 -0.27 0.17 6.74
C ILE A 36 -0.10 -1.17 6.03
N HIS A 37 0.82 -2.01 6.49
CA HIS A 37 1.06 -3.29 5.79
C HIS A 37 -0.13 -4.23 5.90
N LYS A 38 -0.83 -4.24 7.02
CA LYS A 38 -2.05 -5.04 7.18
C LYS A 38 -3.13 -4.62 6.21
N ASP A 39 -3.32 -3.32 6.04
CA ASP A 39 -4.32 -2.78 5.11
C ASP A 39 -3.98 -3.12 3.67
N ILE A 40 -2.73 -2.94 3.28
CA ILE A 40 -2.26 -3.30 1.93
C ILE A 40 -2.50 -4.80 1.65
N ILE A 41 -2.08 -5.67 2.54
CA ILE A 41 -2.23 -7.12 2.39
C ILE A 41 -3.70 -7.50 2.31
N LYS A 42 -4.54 -6.98 3.21
CA LYS A 42 -5.98 -7.27 3.21
C LYS A 42 -6.65 -6.85 1.92
N ASN A 43 -6.31 -5.68 1.40
CA ASN A 43 -6.85 -5.19 0.14
C ASN A 43 -6.46 -6.08 -1.03
N ILE A 44 -5.19 -6.43 -1.12
CA ILE A 44 -4.71 -7.28 -2.21
C ILE A 44 -5.32 -8.68 -2.11
N GLN A 45 -5.39 -9.26 -0.91
CA GLN A 45 -6.03 -10.56 -0.68
C GLN A 45 -7.50 -10.53 -1.04
N TYR A 46 -8.21 -9.46 -0.71
CA TYR A 46 -9.62 -9.31 -1.07
C TYR A 46 -9.81 -9.40 -2.60
N TRP A 47 -9.05 -8.63 -3.37
CA TRP A 47 -9.16 -8.62 -4.81
C TRP A 47 -8.69 -9.94 -5.46
N LEU A 48 -7.65 -10.56 -4.91
CA LEU A 48 -7.22 -11.88 -5.35
C LEU A 48 -8.30 -12.93 -5.08
N ASN A 49 -8.93 -12.90 -3.91
CA ASN A 49 -10.02 -13.84 -3.61
C ASN A 49 -11.22 -13.66 -4.55
N GLU A 50 -11.52 -12.43 -4.96
CA GLU A 50 -12.64 -12.14 -5.85
C GLU A 50 -12.34 -12.48 -7.32
N GLU A 51 -11.11 -12.27 -7.77
CA GLU A 51 -10.78 -12.27 -9.20
C GLU A 51 -9.80 -13.37 -9.61
N GLU A 52 -9.11 -14.03 -8.68
CA GLU A 52 -8.07 -15.01 -8.99
C GLU A 52 -8.31 -16.36 -8.32
N PRO A 53 -8.71 -17.40 -9.09
CA PRO A 53 -8.92 -18.74 -8.52
C PRO A 53 -7.70 -19.37 -7.87
N ARG A 54 -6.50 -18.96 -8.27
CA ARG A 54 -5.21 -19.48 -7.76
C ARG A 54 -4.66 -18.65 -6.61
N CYS A 55 -5.48 -17.82 -5.95
CA CYS A 55 -5.05 -16.88 -4.92
C CYS A 55 -4.34 -17.55 -3.73
N LYS A 56 -4.62 -18.81 -3.46
CA LYS A 56 -3.95 -19.58 -2.38
C LYS A 56 -2.47 -19.81 -2.63
N GLN A 57 -1.98 -19.65 -3.85
CA GLN A 57 -0.56 -19.76 -4.18
C GLN A 57 0.25 -18.56 -3.71
N VAL A 58 -0.42 -17.44 -3.37
CA VAL A 58 0.22 -16.17 -3.02
C VAL A 58 0.40 -16.06 -1.51
N LYS A 59 1.62 -15.72 -1.10
CA LYS A 59 1.97 -15.45 0.29
C LYS A 59 2.71 -14.12 0.38
N PHE A 60 2.54 -13.44 1.51
CA PHE A 60 3.16 -12.16 1.78
C PHE A 60 4.08 -12.28 2.99
N LYS A 61 5.26 -11.64 2.91
CA LYS A 61 6.18 -11.53 4.03
C LYS A 61 6.55 -10.07 4.23
N VAL A 62 6.25 -9.56 5.43
CA VAL A 62 6.53 -8.17 5.80
C VAL A 62 7.95 -8.06 6.33
N ALA A 63 8.70 -7.09 5.81
CA ALA A 63 10.00 -6.72 6.36
C ALA A 63 9.84 -5.71 7.50
N GLU A 64 10.87 -5.55 8.32
CA GLU A 64 10.88 -4.51 9.36
C GLU A 64 10.79 -3.13 8.71
N PRO A 65 9.95 -2.23 9.24
CA PRO A 65 9.85 -0.87 8.70
C PRO A 65 11.18 -0.12 8.85
N VAL A 66 11.49 0.72 7.85
CA VAL A 66 12.66 1.58 7.87
C VAL A 66 12.20 3.03 8.06
N TYR A 67 12.85 3.73 8.99
CA TYR A 67 12.53 5.11 9.32
C TYR A 67 13.66 6.07 8.93
N GLY A 68 13.29 7.25 8.47
CA GLY A 68 14.12 8.45 8.54
C GLY A 68 15.39 8.48 7.72
N THR A 69 15.32 8.17 6.41
CA THR A 69 16.45 8.37 5.51
C THR A 69 16.08 9.24 4.32
N ASP A 70 16.86 10.31 4.07
CA ASP A 70 16.78 11.15 2.86
C ASP A 70 15.38 11.66 2.51
N GLY A 71 14.69 12.24 3.51
CA GLY A 71 13.33 12.77 3.31
C GLY A 71 12.24 11.70 3.31
N CYS A 72 12.59 10.44 3.34
CA CYS A 72 11.63 9.35 3.53
C CYS A 72 11.41 9.14 5.02
N ILE A 73 10.21 9.45 5.51
CA ILE A 73 9.86 9.28 6.93
C ILE A 73 9.72 7.80 7.26
N LEU A 74 9.11 7.05 6.35
CA LEU A 74 8.75 5.64 6.57
C LEU A 74 8.78 4.88 5.26
N LYS A 75 9.39 3.71 5.30
CA LYS A 75 9.36 2.74 4.21
C LYS A 75 8.90 1.39 4.75
N VAL A 76 7.89 0.80 4.11
CA VAL A 76 7.36 -0.53 4.46
C VAL A 76 7.47 -1.42 3.22
N ASP A 77 8.17 -2.54 3.34
CA ASP A 77 8.35 -3.51 2.27
C ASP A 77 7.57 -4.79 2.56
N ILE A 78 6.85 -5.27 1.56
CA ILE A 78 6.08 -6.51 1.61
C ILE A 78 6.53 -7.39 0.45
N LYS A 79 7.21 -8.48 0.76
CA LYS A 79 7.64 -9.44 -0.26
C LYS A 79 6.48 -10.33 -0.68
N VAL A 80 6.33 -10.52 -1.98
CA VAL A 80 5.31 -11.37 -2.58
C VAL A 80 5.95 -12.67 -3.05
N TYR A 81 5.38 -13.79 -2.58
CA TYR A 81 5.80 -15.14 -2.97
C TYR A 81 4.66 -15.86 -3.66
N ILE A 82 4.99 -16.54 -4.75
CA ILE A 82 4.06 -17.41 -5.46
C ILE A 82 4.72 -18.78 -5.55
N LYS A 83 4.07 -19.82 -4.95
CA LYS A 83 4.67 -21.17 -4.86
C LYS A 83 6.11 -21.12 -4.32
N ASP A 84 6.31 -20.36 -3.26
CA ASP A 84 7.62 -20.18 -2.60
C ASP A 84 8.69 -19.42 -3.42
N ALA A 85 8.37 -18.95 -4.62
CA ALA A 85 9.24 -18.10 -5.41
C ALA A 85 8.98 -16.63 -5.10
N HIS A 86 10.03 -15.88 -4.79
CA HIS A 86 9.94 -14.43 -4.61
C HIS A 86 9.72 -13.75 -5.95
N THR A 87 8.54 -13.18 -6.18
CA THR A 87 8.17 -12.61 -7.48
C THR A 87 8.21 -11.08 -7.52
N GLY A 88 8.28 -10.44 -6.37
CA GLY A 88 8.37 -9.00 -6.30
C GLY A 88 8.23 -8.49 -4.88
N THR A 89 8.43 -7.18 -4.71
CA THR A 89 8.28 -6.50 -3.43
C THR A 89 7.35 -5.31 -3.62
N ILE A 90 6.31 -5.26 -2.78
CA ILE A 90 5.44 -4.08 -2.68
C ILE A 90 6.13 -3.12 -1.73
N GLU A 91 6.41 -1.89 -2.18
CA GLU A 91 7.09 -0.89 -1.38
C GLU A 91 6.13 0.28 -1.12
N PHE A 92 5.87 0.55 0.15
CA PHE A 92 5.17 1.76 0.57
C PHE A 92 6.19 2.76 1.09
N GLU A 93 6.12 4.01 0.60
CA GLU A 93 6.99 5.08 1.04
C GLU A 93 6.16 6.31 1.40
N LEU A 94 6.44 6.87 2.57
CA LEU A 94 5.92 8.16 3.03
C LEU A 94 7.07 9.15 3.07
N HIS A 95 6.96 10.23 2.32
CA HIS A 95 7.95 11.28 2.23
C HIS A 95 7.43 12.58 2.82
N ASP A 96 8.26 13.22 3.62
CA ASP A 96 7.98 14.53 4.21
C ASP A 96 9.27 15.35 4.19
N ASN A 97 9.34 16.28 3.25
CA ASN A 97 10.48 17.19 3.08
C ASN A 97 10.19 18.55 3.71
N ALA A 98 9.62 18.57 4.91
CA ALA A 98 9.18 19.77 5.63
C ALA A 98 10.29 20.79 5.90
N GLY A 99 11.57 20.43 5.71
CA GLY A 99 12.72 21.32 5.90
C GLY A 99 13.10 22.15 4.69
N PHE A 100 12.48 21.95 3.55
CA PHE A 100 12.78 22.67 2.30
C PHE A 100 11.62 23.59 1.93
N SER A 101 11.91 24.67 1.20
CA SER A 101 10.93 25.69 0.80
C SER A 101 9.78 25.14 -0.06
N ASN A 102 9.95 24.00 -0.67
CA ASN A 102 8.90 23.24 -1.34
C ASN A 102 8.55 22.04 -0.47
N HIS A 103 7.52 22.17 0.34
CA HIS A 103 7.02 21.08 1.18
C HIS A 103 6.49 19.93 0.32
N GLU A 104 7.37 19.01 -0.05
CA GLU A 104 6.98 17.81 -0.76
C GLU A 104 6.55 16.72 0.24
N HIS A 105 5.26 16.69 0.53
CA HIS A 105 4.66 15.62 1.31
C HIS A 105 3.95 14.69 0.32
N TYR A 106 4.37 13.45 0.23
CA TYR A 106 3.68 12.49 -0.62
C TYR A 106 3.84 11.07 -0.08
N SER A 107 2.91 10.22 -0.44
CA SER A 107 3.01 8.79 -0.21
C SER A 107 2.77 8.04 -1.52
N ILE A 108 3.54 6.99 -1.72
CA ILE A 108 3.47 6.17 -2.93
C ILE A 108 3.52 4.69 -2.57
N LEU A 109 2.89 3.90 -3.42
CA LEU A 109 2.95 2.45 -3.39
C LEU A 109 3.58 1.99 -4.70
N LYS A 110 4.62 1.16 -4.61
CA LYS A 110 5.38 0.68 -5.78
C LYS A 110 5.28 -0.83 -5.90
N PHE A 111 5.12 -1.32 -7.11
CA PHE A 111 5.20 -2.75 -7.40
C PHE A 111 5.47 -2.98 -8.88
N ALA A 112 6.40 -3.88 -9.20
CA ALA A 112 6.71 -4.30 -10.57
C ALA A 112 6.96 -3.11 -11.52
N GLN A 113 7.81 -2.16 -11.09
CA GLN A 113 8.21 -0.96 -11.81
C GLN A 113 7.11 0.12 -11.96
N ASP A 114 5.91 -0.11 -11.46
CA ASP A 114 4.87 0.92 -11.44
C ASP A 114 4.80 1.60 -10.07
N GLU A 115 4.49 2.87 -10.12
CA GLU A 115 4.30 3.70 -8.95
C GLU A 115 2.85 4.21 -8.89
N TYR A 116 2.23 4.10 -7.73
CA TYR A 116 0.88 4.58 -7.49
C TYR A 116 0.93 5.66 -6.43
N VAL A 117 0.57 6.88 -6.80
CA VAL A 117 0.50 8.00 -5.86
C VAL A 117 -0.72 7.82 -4.97
N ILE A 118 -0.50 7.74 -3.66
CA ILE A 118 -1.57 7.59 -2.67
C ILE A 118 -2.02 8.96 -2.19
N SER A 119 -1.07 9.87 -1.96
CA SER A 119 -1.37 11.23 -1.52
C SER A 119 -0.26 12.19 -1.90
N THR A 120 -0.65 13.46 -2.08
CA THR A 120 0.29 14.57 -2.30
C THR A 120 -0.08 15.74 -1.41
N TYR A 121 0.79 16.73 -1.28
CA TYR A 121 0.51 17.94 -0.48
C TYR A 121 -0.76 18.67 -0.95
N ASN A 122 -0.99 18.70 -2.25
CA ASN A 122 -2.14 19.41 -2.85
C ASN A 122 -3.39 18.57 -3.01
N GLU A 123 -3.29 17.26 -2.81
CA GLU A 123 -4.38 16.31 -3.03
C GLU A 123 -4.43 15.28 -1.91
N CYS A 124 -5.60 14.74 -1.66
CA CYS A 124 -5.80 13.67 -0.68
C CYS A 124 -5.56 14.10 0.76
N TYR A 125 -6.18 15.21 1.17
CA TYR A 125 -6.16 15.66 2.58
C TYR A 125 -7.10 14.88 3.48
N LYS A 126 -8.16 14.31 2.90
CA LYS A 126 -9.17 13.56 3.66
C LYS A 126 -8.74 12.11 3.76
N ALA A 127 -9.00 11.51 4.93
CA ALA A 127 -8.78 10.09 5.14
C ALA A 127 -9.45 9.23 4.08
N GLU A 128 -10.66 9.62 3.66
CA GLU A 128 -11.41 8.95 2.60
C GLU A 128 -10.62 8.88 1.29
N ASP A 129 -10.02 10.00 0.88
CA ASP A 129 -9.27 10.07 -0.38
C ASP A 129 -8.02 9.18 -0.32
N ILE A 130 -7.32 9.16 0.82
CA ILE A 130 -6.15 8.31 1.03
C ILE A 130 -6.54 6.83 0.94
N LEU A 131 -7.62 6.45 1.63
CA LEU A 131 -8.09 5.06 1.63
C LEU A 131 -8.60 4.62 0.26
N ASP A 132 -9.27 5.49 -0.49
CA ASP A 132 -9.71 5.21 -1.86
C ASP A 132 -8.53 5.01 -2.81
N LYS A 133 -7.52 5.85 -2.72
CA LYS A 133 -6.29 5.71 -3.52
C LYS A 133 -5.53 4.44 -3.17
N MET A 134 -5.46 4.10 -1.89
CA MET A 134 -4.83 2.86 -1.44
C MET A 134 -5.56 1.64 -1.97
N GLU A 135 -6.89 1.63 -1.89
CA GLU A 135 -7.73 0.54 -2.41
C GLU A 135 -7.54 0.36 -3.93
N ASP A 136 -7.56 1.46 -4.68
CA ASP A 136 -7.35 1.41 -6.14
C ASP A 136 -5.96 0.89 -6.50
N ALA A 137 -4.92 1.37 -5.82
CA ALA A 137 -3.55 0.90 -6.03
C ALA A 137 -3.41 -0.59 -5.73
N CYS A 138 -3.99 -1.05 -4.62
CA CYS A 138 -3.97 -2.47 -4.24
C CYS A 138 -4.71 -3.34 -5.25
N HIS A 139 -5.82 -2.87 -5.82
CA HIS A 139 -6.54 -3.59 -6.87
C HIS A 139 -5.65 -3.74 -8.12
N ARG A 140 -4.97 -2.69 -8.53
CA ARG A 140 -4.04 -2.74 -9.67
C ARG A 140 -2.87 -3.68 -9.40
N ILE A 141 -2.33 -3.66 -8.19
CA ILE A 141 -1.25 -4.58 -7.77
C ILE A 141 -1.76 -6.03 -7.79
N SER A 142 -2.98 -6.30 -7.33
CA SER A 142 -3.56 -7.65 -7.35
C SER A 142 -3.61 -8.23 -8.76
N LYS A 143 -3.94 -7.42 -9.77
CA LYS A 143 -3.92 -7.83 -11.18
C LYS A 143 -2.52 -8.21 -11.66
N LYS A 144 -1.50 -7.46 -11.25
CA LYS A 144 -0.11 -7.78 -11.57
C LYS A 144 0.35 -9.06 -10.88
N VAL A 145 -0.04 -9.26 -9.62
CA VAL A 145 0.24 -10.52 -8.90
C VAL A 145 -0.41 -11.69 -9.63
N SER A 146 -1.64 -11.54 -10.08
CA SER A 146 -2.34 -12.55 -10.89
C SER A 146 -1.55 -12.89 -12.18
N ASN A 147 -1.03 -11.89 -12.89
CA ASN A 147 -0.17 -12.09 -14.06
C ASN A 147 1.12 -12.82 -13.69
N HIS A 148 1.71 -12.52 -12.54
CA HIS A 148 2.89 -13.23 -12.05
C HIS A 148 2.60 -14.70 -11.73
N ILE A 149 1.39 -15.03 -11.29
CA ILE A 149 0.96 -16.43 -11.12
C ILE A 149 1.04 -17.16 -12.45
N ASP A 150 0.58 -16.56 -13.53
CA ASP A 150 0.68 -17.15 -14.88
C ASP A 150 2.13 -17.43 -15.25
N VAL A 151 3.03 -16.48 -15.02
CA VAL A 151 4.47 -16.65 -15.32
C VAL A 151 5.07 -17.78 -14.50
N VAL A 152 4.77 -17.85 -13.20
CA VAL A 152 5.27 -18.90 -12.31
C VAL A 152 4.73 -20.27 -12.73
N ASP A 153 3.43 -20.36 -13.02
CA ASP A 153 2.83 -21.62 -13.48
C ASP A 153 3.46 -22.12 -14.78
N ASP A 154 3.71 -21.22 -15.72
CA ASP A 154 4.37 -21.57 -16.99
C ASP A 154 5.80 -22.06 -16.77
N LEU A 155 6.55 -21.41 -15.88
CA LEU A 155 7.90 -21.86 -15.51
C LEU A 155 7.89 -23.24 -14.88
N TYR A 156 6.94 -23.52 -13.98
CA TYR A 156 6.81 -24.86 -13.37
C TYR A 156 6.46 -25.95 -14.39
N LYS A 157 5.70 -25.63 -15.43
CA LYS A 157 5.38 -26.57 -16.51
C LYS A 157 6.59 -26.90 -17.38
N THR A 158 7.49 -25.94 -17.57
CA THR A 158 8.72 -26.15 -18.40
C THR A 158 9.81 -26.94 -17.68
N ILE A 159 9.80 -26.93 -16.33
CA ILE A 159 10.81 -27.64 -15.53
C ILE A 159 10.45 -29.13 -15.40
N LYS A 160 9.23 -29.50 -15.64
CA LYS A 160 8.77 -30.89 -15.66
C LYS A 160 8.95 -31.47 -17.09
#